data_16f966ef3ae43cc9d210992e5a227e02
#
_entry.id   16f966ef3ae43cc9d210992e5a227e02
#
_cell.length_a   1.000
_cell.length_b   1.000
_cell.length_c   1.000
_cell.angle_alpha   90.00
_cell.angle_beta   90.00
_cell.angle_gamma   90.00
#
_symmetry.space_group_name_H-M   'P 1'
#
loop_
_entity.id
_entity.type
_entity.pdbx_description
1 polymer ?
#
loop_
_entity_poly.entity_id
_entity_poly.type
_entity_poly.pdbx_seq_one_letter_code
_entity_poly.pdbx_strand_id
1 'polypeptide(L)'
;NVLITEPDLLILDEPTNHLDLEMIEWLEGYLQRGNKTLLMVTHDRYFLDRVCNIILELDNHTVYSYRGNFQYYMEKRQERIDATRAEIERANNLYRRELEWMRRQPQARGHKARYREEAFYDLESKAKQRIEERQMRLKSKNVYIGSKIFECQYVSKAFDEKVILKDFYYNFQRFEKMGIVGNNGTGKSTFIKMLIGEVAPDSGRFDVGDTVRFGYFSQDG
;
A
#
# COMPACT_ATOMS: atom_id res chain seq x y z
N ASN A 1 8.82 -17.56 -20.31
CA ASN A 1 8.60 -17.77 -21.76
C ASN A 1 8.21 -16.47 -22.49
N VAL A 2 7.39 -15.58 -21.91
CA VAL A 2 6.94 -14.32 -22.57
C VAL A 2 8.11 -13.38 -22.93
N LEU A 3 9.13 -13.29 -22.10
CA LEU A 3 10.28 -12.41 -22.33
C LEU A 3 11.18 -12.91 -23.49
N ILE A 4 11.16 -14.22 -23.78
CA ILE A 4 11.98 -14.83 -24.83
C ILE A 4 11.42 -14.53 -26.23
N THR A 5 10.10 -14.29 -26.34
CA THR A 5 9.43 -14.03 -27.61
C THR A 5 9.62 -12.60 -28.14
N GLU A 6 10.29 -11.73 -27.38
CA GLU A 6 10.55 -10.31 -27.69
C GLU A 6 9.32 -9.57 -28.24
N PRO A 7 8.19 -9.52 -27.50
CA PRO A 7 6.98 -8.90 -27.99
C PRO A 7 7.14 -7.38 -28.13
N ASP A 8 6.40 -6.78 -29.08
CA ASP A 8 6.34 -5.32 -29.26
C ASP A 8 5.68 -4.60 -28.06
N LEU A 9 4.71 -5.26 -27.41
CA LEU A 9 4.06 -4.82 -26.19
C LEU A 9 4.14 -5.90 -25.13
N LEU A 10 4.76 -5.58 -24.02
CA LEU A 10 4.84 -6.44 -22.85
C LEU A 10 3.83 -5.97 -21.80
N ILE A 11 2.95 -6.87 -21.37
CA ILE A 11 1.98 -6.60 -20.30
C ILE A 11 2.36 -7.45 -19.10
N LEU A 12 2.60 -6.80 -17.95
CA LEU A 12 3.00 -7.45 -16.71
C LEU A 12 2.03 -7.07 -15.58
N ASP A 13 1.57 -8.07 -14.85
CA ASP A 13 0.74 -7.91 -13.66
C ASP A 13 1.53 -8.39 -12.44
N GLU A 14 1.82 -7.46 -11.52
CA GLU A 14 2.60 -7.68 -10.29
C GLU A 14 3.88 -8.52 -10.52
N PRO A 15 4.78 -8.12 -11.45
CA PRO A 15 5.91 -8.95 -11.87
C PRO A 15 6.97 -9.16 -10.79
N THR A 16 6.98 -8.35 -9.73
CA THR A 16 7.93 -8.46 -8.62
C THR A 16 7.48 -9.46 -7.55
N ASN A 17 6.21 -9.88 -7.58
CA ASN A 17 5.70 -10.85 -6.64
C ASN A 17 6.45 -12.19 -6.77
N HIS A 18 6.85 -12.74 -5.63
CA HIS A 18 7.58 -14.01 -5.53
C HIS A 18 9.01 -14.01 -6.09
N LEU A 19 9.51 -12.88 -6.59
CA LEU A 19 10.90 -12.74 -6.99
C LEU A 19 11.78 -12.37 -5.79
N ASP A 20 13.02 -12.84 -5.80
CA ASP A 20 14.04 -12.36 -4.89
C ASP A 20 14.73 -11.11 -5.45
N LEU A 21 15.56 -10.49 -4.64
CA LEU A 21 16.21 -9.22 -4.99
C LEU A 21 17.04 -9.32 -6.27
N GLU A 22 17.78 -10.42 -6.44
CA GLU A 22 18.63 -10.64 -7.60
C GLU A 22 17.81 -10.76 -8.89
N MET A 23 16.67 -11.46 -8.82
CA MET A 23 15.74 -11.56 -9.95
C MET A 23 15.03 -10.25 -10.27
N ILE A 24 14.71 -9.44 -9.26
CA ILE A 24 14.13 -8.10 -9.44
C ILE A 24 15.14 -7.19 -10.16
N GLU A 25 16.39 -7.15 -9.70
CA GLU A 25 17.46 -6.35 -10.32
C GLU A 25 17.72 -6.78 -11.77
N TRP A 26 17.73 -8.08 -12.02
CA TRP A 26 17.84 -8.59 -13.38
C TRP A 26 16.67 -8.14 -14.27
N LEU A 27 15.44 -8.24 -13.76
CA LEU A 27 14.24 -7.85 -14.50
C LEU A 27 14.22 -6.34 -14.77
N GLU A 28 14.59 -5.51 -13.79
CA GLU A 28 14.78 -4.06 -13.98
C GLU A 28 15.76 -3.78 -15.13
N GLY A 29 16.94 -4.39 -15.08
CA GLY A 29 17.96 -4.23 -16.10
C GLY A 29 17.51 -4.71 -17.49
N TYR A 30 16.68 -5.76 -17.54
CA TYR A 30 16.12 -6.27 -18.80
C TYR A 30 15.08 -5.30 -19.38
N LEU A 31 14.18 -4.75 -18.54
CA LEU A 31 13.10 -3.86 -18.97
C LEU A 31 13.60 -2.44 -19.32
N GLN A 32 14.68 -1.99 -18.70
CA GLN A 32 15.34 -0.72 -19.04
C GLN A 32 16.10 -0.77 -20.37
N ARG A 33 16.55 -1.95 -20.78
CA ARG A 33 17.31 -2.13 -22.01
C ARG A 33 16.37 -2.32 -23.20
N GLY A 34 16.51 -1.50 -24.21
CA GLY A 34 15.80 -1.64 -25.48
C GLY A 34 14.52 -0.79 -25.60
N ASN A 35 14.02 -0.71 -26.84
CA ASN A 35 12.81 0.07 -27.19
C ASN A 35 11.57 -0.81 -27.03
N LYS A 36 11.26 -1.25 -25.79
CA LYS A 36 10.08 -2.08 -25.53
C LYS A 36 8.94 -1.21 -25.01
N THR A 37 7.75 -1.44 -25.54
CA THR A 37 6.55 -0.86 -24.98
C THR A 37 6.08 -1.73 -23.81
N LEU A 38 5.92 -1.13 -22.63
CA LEU A 38 5.55 -1.82 -21.41
C LEU A 38 4.26 -1.23 -20.82
N LEU A 39 3.32 -2.10 -20.49
CA LEU A 39 2.20 -1.81 -19.61
C LEU A 39 2.32 -2.70 -18.37
N MET A 40 2.35 -2.08 -17.19
CA MET A 40 2.59 -2.82 -15.96
C MET A 40 1.62 -2.39 -14.86
N VAL A 41 1.13 -3.35 -14.09
CA VAL A 41 0.46 -3.13 -12.81
C VAL A 41 1.41 -3.56 -11.71
N THR A 42 1.67 -2.69 -10.73
CA THR A 42 2.49 -3.05 -9.56
C THR A 42 2.20 -2.15 -8.36
N HIS A 43 2.41 -2.70 -7.18
CA HIS A 43 2.43 -1.98 -5.90
C HIS A 43 3.86 -1.61 -5.46
N ASP A 44 4.87 -2.11 -6.17
CA ASP A 44 6.27 -1.80 -5.88
C ASP A 44 6.67 -0.46 -6.49
N ARG A 45 6.68 0.58 -5.64
CA ARG A 45 7.03 1.94 -6.03
C ARG A 45 8.48 2.08 -6.51
N TYR A 46 9.40 1.28 -5.98
CA TYR A 46 10.82 1.36 -6.36
C TYR A 46 11.04 0.77 -7.74
N PHE A 47 10.39 -0.36 -8.02
CA PHE A 47 10.40 -0.97 -9.35
C PHE A 47 9.75 -0.04 -10.39
N LEU A 48 8.60 0.57 -10.05
CA LEU A 48 7.88 1.50 -10.90
C LEU A 48 8.74 2.72 -11.26
N ASP A 49 9.44 3.31 -10.28
CA ASP A 49 10.32 4.47 -10.50
C ASP A 49 11.50 4.18 -11.42
N ARG A 50 12.01 2.95 -11.40
CA ARG A 50 13.17 2.57 -12.20
C ARG A 50 12.83 2.18 -13.62
N VAL A 51 11.62 1.65 -13.84
CA VAL A 51 11.22 1.04 -15.11
C VAL A 51 10.24 1.92 -15.91
N CYS A 52 9.33 2.64 -15.24
CA CYS A 52 8.26 3.38 -15.88
C CYS A 52 8.57 4.89 -15.97
N ASN A 53 8.15 5.50 -17.08
CA ASN A 53 8.23 6.95 -17.30
C ASN A 53 6.85 7.64 -17.29
N ILE A 54 5.78 6.85 -17.26
CA ILE A 54 4.39 7.31 -17.15
C ILE A 54 3.69 6.46 -16.11
N ILE A 55 2.96 7.11 -15.21
CA ILE A 55 2.10 6.46 -14.21
C ILE A 55 0.64 6.74 -14.56
N LEU A 56 -0.17 5.71 -14.60
CA LEU A 56 -1.61 5.78 -14.79
C LEU A 56 -2.30 5.48 -13.46
N GLU A 57 -3.09 6.42 -12.95
CA GLU A 57 -3.92 6.24 -11.77
C GLU A 57 -5.38 6.04 -12.18
N LEU A 58 -5.99 4.93 -11.75
CA LEU A 58 -7.42 4.70 -11.87
C LEU A 58 -8.09 5.16 -10.59
N ASP A 59 -8.90 6.21 -10.67
CA ASP A 59 -9.61 6.76 -9.52
C ASP A 59 -11.01 7.23 -9.95
N ASN A 60 -12.04 6.84 -9.22
CA ASN A 60 -13.44 7.22 -9.47
C ASN A 60 -13.86 7.11 -10.94
N HIS A 61 -13.62 5.95 -11.57
CA HIS A 61 -13.92 5.66 -12.98
C HIS A 61 -13.19 6.57 -13.99
N THR A 62 -12.17 7.27 -13.55
CA THR A 62 -11.35 8.17 -14.38
C THR A 62 -9.90 7.72 -14.35
N VAL A 63 -9.22 7.85 -15.49
CA VAL A 63 -7.78 7.57 -15.59
C VAL A 63 -7.03 8.88 -15.65
N TYR A 64 -6.11 9.06 -14.73
CA TYR A 64 -5.18 10.19 -14.68
C TYR A 64 -3.81 9.73 -15.14
N SER A 65 -3.14 10.52 -15.98
CA SER A 65 -1.81 10.22 -16.50
C SER A 65 -0.78 11.22 -15.97
N TYR A 66 0.30 10.70 -15.41
CA TYR A 66 1.40 11.49 -14.85
C TYR A 66 2.70 11.08 -15.54
N ARG A 67 3.38 12.04 -16.19
CA ARG A 67 4.71 11.83 -16.78
C ARG A 67 5.77 12.22 -15.76
N GLY A 68 6.51 11.25 -15.29
CA GLY A 68 7.53 11.43 -14.27
C GLY A 68 7.65 10.24 -13.33
N ASN A 69 8.38 10.43 -12.25
CA ASN A 69 8.60 9.41 -11.22
C ASN A 69 7.42 9.34 -10.22
N PHE A 70 7.49 8.37 -9.32
CA PHE A 70 6.47 8.14 -8.30
C PHE A 70 6.30 9.34 -7.36
N GLN A 71 7.39 10.05 -7.04
CA GLN A 71 7.31 11.23 -6.19
C GLN A 71 6.51 12.35 -6.87
N TYR A 72 6.78 12.62 -8.16
CA TYR A 72 6.01 13.59 -8.95
C TYR A 72 4.52 13.22 -9.02
N TYR A 73 4.22 11.95 -9.22
CA TYR A 73 2.85 11.43 -9.17
C TYR A 73 2.19 11.74 -7.82
N MET A 74 2.86 11.45 -6.70
CA MET A 74 2.33 11.68 -5.36
C MET A 74 2.04 13.17 -5.09
N GLU A 75 2.95 14.05 -5.51
CA GLU A 75 2.77 15.50 -5.38
C GLU A 75 1.56 15.97 -6.19
N LYS A 76 1.48 15.57 -7.45
CA LYS A 76 0.36 15.97 -8.33
C LYS A 76 -0.98 15.36 -7.92
N ARG A 77 -0.96 14.15 -7.42
CA ARG A 77 -2.14 13.52 -6.82
C ARG A 77 -2.62 14.31 -5.60
N GLN A 78 -1.71 14.70 -4.72
CA GLN A 78 -2.05 15.51 -3.54
C GLN A 78 -2.61 16.88 -3.92
N GLU A 79 -1.97 17.59 -4.87
CA GLU A 79 -2.48 18.85 -5.39
C GLU A 79 -3.93 18.71 -5.94
N ARG A 80 -4.20 17.64 -6.70
CA ARG A 80 -5.52 17.34 -7.24
C ARG A 80 -6.56 17.12 -6.14
N ILE A 81 -6.21 16.32 -5.13
CA ILE A 81 -7.08 16.04 -3.99
C ILE A 81 -7.40 17.32 -3.22
N ASP A 82 -6.39 18.15 -2.96
CA ASP A 82 -6.57 19.41 -2.21
C ASP A 82 -7.40 20.44 -3.01
N ALA A 83 -7.20 20.51 -4.32
CA ALA A 83 -8.04 21.33 -5.20
C ALA A 83 -9.50 20.89 -5.17
N THR A 84 -9.76 19.57 -5.26
CA THR A 84 -11.10 19.01 -5.18
C THR A 84 -11.76 19.27 -3.82
N ARG A 85 -11.00 19.12 -2.73
CA ARG A 85 -11.49 19.45 -1.38
C ARG A 85 -11.88 20.93 -1.25
N ALA A 86 -11.03 21.82 -1.75
CA ALA A 86 -11.31 23.26 -1.74
C ALA A 86 -12.56 23.62 -2.58
N GLU A 87 -12.78 22.91 -3.68
CA GLU A 87 -13.97 23.08 -4.52
C GLU A 87 -15.23 22.63 -3.81
N ILE A 88 -15.22 21.45 -3.19
CA ILE A 88 -16.33 20.92 -2.39
C ILE A 88 -16.63 21.85 -1.20
N GLU A 89 -15.61 22.37 -0.54
CA GLU A 89 -15.80 23.29 0.59
C GLU A 89 -16.45 24.61 0.15
N ARG A 90 -16.00 25.18 -0.97
CA ARG A 90 -16.65 26.35 -1.58
C ARG A 90 -18.11 26.07 -1.94
N ALA A 91 -18.37 24.93 -2.57
CA ALA A 91 -19.71 24.49 -2.92
C ALA A 91 -20.60 24.33 -1.66
N ASN A 92 -20.06 23.73 -0.59
CA ASN A 92 -20.76 23.59 0.68
C ASN A 92 -21.10 24.93 1.34
N ASN A 93 -20.15 25.89 1.31
CA ASN A 93 -20.37 27.22 1.88
C ASN A 93 -21.43 28.00 1.08
N LEU A 94 -21.41 27.89 -0.24
CA LEU A 94 -22.41 28.50 -1.10
C LEU A 94 -23.77 27.81 -0.93
N TYR A 95 -23.81 26.48 -0.86
CA TYR A 95 -25.02 25.69 -0.61
C TYR A 95 -25.74 26.10 0.68
N ARG A 96 -24.98 26.31 1.78
CA ARG A 96 -25.56 26.76 3.06
C ARG A 96 -26.27 28.09 2.92
N ARG A 97 -25.69 29.05 2.17
CA ARG A 97 -26.29 30.37 1.94
C ARG A 97 -27.57 30.25 1.07
N GLU A 98 -27.49 29.47 0.00
CA GLU A 98 -28.65 29.28 -0.90
C GLU A 98 -29.75 28.47 -0.22
N LEU A 99 -29.40 27.53 0.68
CA LEU A 99 -30.38 26.80 1.48
C LEU A 99 -31.17 27.72 2.42
N GLU A 100 -30.50 28.67 3.05
CA GLU A 100 -31.17 29.69 3.86
C GLU A 100 -32.12 30.53 3.02
N TRP A 101 -31.70 30.92 1.80
CA TRP A 101 -32.54 31.64 0.88
C TRP A 101 -33.74 30.79 0.42
N MET A 102 -33.55 29.53 0.11
CA MET A 102 -34.62 28.59 -0.25
C MET A 102 -35.64 28.41 0.86
N ARG A 103 -35.23 28.44 2.13
CA ARG A 103 -36.14 28.32 3.31
C ARG A 103 -36.93 29.56 3.58
N ARG A 104 -36.50 30.74 3.11
CA ARG A 104 -37.27 31.97 3.27
C ARG A 104 -38.48 31.97 2.33
N GLN A 105 -39.67 32.30 2.88
CA GLN A 105 -40.86 32.47 2.05
C GLN A 105 -40.73 33.74 1.21
N PRO A 106 -41.20 33.73 -0.07
CA PRO A 106 -41.20 34.94 -0.87
C PRO A 106 -42.13 36.00 -0.26
N GLN A 107 -41.65 37.23 -0.17
CA GLN A 107 -42.53 38.36 0.26
C GLN A 107 -43.58 38.63 -0.79
N ALA A 108 -44.85 38.68 -0.37
CA ALA A 108 -46.07 39.02 -1.08
C ALA A 108 -45.97 39.06 -2.66
N ARG A 109 -46.61 38.12 -3.35
CA ARG A 109 -46.76 38.02 -4.81
C ARG A 109 -45.47 37.77 -5.63
N GLY A 110 -44.33 37.47 -5.01
CA GLY A 110 -43.09 37.12 -5.73
C GLY A 110 -42.96 35.63 -5.90
N HIS A 111 -42.59 35.15 -7.09
CA HIS A 111 -42.14 33.78 -7.35
C HIS A 111 -40.63 33.74 -7.18
N LYS A 112 -40.10 32.65 -6.61
CA LYS A 112 -38.66 32.39 -6.66
C LYS A 112 -38.24 32.24 -8.13
N ALA A 113 -37.11 32.83 -8.50
CA ALA A 113 -36.60 32.73 -9.84
C ALA A 113 -36.22 31.27 -10.15
N ARG A 114 -36.90 30.65 -11.16
CA ARG A 114 -36.71 29.25 -11.54
C ARG A 114 -35.24 28.91 -11.82
N TYR A 115 -34.52 29.80 -12.46
CA TYR A 115 -33.07 29.68 -12.72
C TYR A 115 -32.27 29.46 -11.43
N ARG A 116 -32.61 30.17 -10.34
CA ARG A 116 -31.89 30.07 -9.06
C ARG A 116 -32.25 28.78 -8.32
N GLU A 117 -33.47 28.26 -8.52
CA GLU A 117 -33.86 26.95 -7.98
C GLU A 117 -33.11 25.83 -8.70
N GLU A 118 -32.98 25.88 -10.02
CA GLU A 118 -32.21 24.92 -10.83
C GLU A 118 -30.73 24.96 -10.40
N ALA A 119 -30.11 26.14 -10.27
CA ALA A 119 -28.73 26.30 -9.80
C ALA A 119 -28.52 25.77 -8.36
N PHE A 120 -29.54 25.84 -7.50
CA PHE A 120 -29.49 25.28 -6.16
C PHE A 120 -29.34 23.75 -6.18
N TYR A 121 -30.09 23.03 -7.02
CA TYR A 121 -30.00 21.57 -7.11
C TYR A 121 -28.67 21.11 -7.68
N ASP A 122 -28.10 21.84 -8.66
CA ASP A 122 -26.77 21.57 -9.18
C ASP A 122 -25.69 21.76 -8.08
N LEU A 123 -25.85 22.81 -7.29
CA LEU A 123 -24.96 23.10 -6.17
C LEU A 123 -25.08 22.07 -5.05
N GLU A 124 -26.29 21.59 -4.76
CA GLU A 124 -26.55 20.52 -3.80
C GLU A 124 -25.83 19.22 -4.21
N SER A 125 -25.90 18.87 -5.48
CA SER A 125 -25.20 17.70 -6.02
C SER A 125 -23.69 17.79 -5.82
N LYS A 126 -23.08 18.93 -6.12
CA LYS A 126 -21.64 19.17 -5.91
C LYS A 126 -21.27 19.19 -4.42
N ALA A 127 -22.06 19.81 -3.56
CA ALA A 127 -21.82 19.89 -2.13
C ALA A 127 -21.93 18.51 -1.42
N LYS A 128 -22.72 17.60 -1.96
CA LYS A 128 -22.87 16.22 -1.45
C LYS A 128 -21.76 15.26 -1.89
N GLN A 129 -20.90 15.66 -2.82
CA GLN A 129 -19.74 14.84 -3.20
C GLN A 129 -18.84 14.64 -1.99
N ARG A 130 -18.48 13.39 -1.72
CA ARG A 130 -17.56 13.02 -0.65
C ARG A 130 -16.30 12.45 -1.27
N ILE A 131 -15.16 12.97 -0.85
CA ILE A 131 -13.88 12.30 -1.09
C ILE A 131 -13.81 11.15 -0.09
N GLU A 132 -13.97 9.91 -0.55
CA GLU A 132 -13.78 8.72 0.29
C GLU A 132 -12.30 8.48 0.50
N GLU A 133 -11.71 9.14 1.49
CA GLU A 133 -10.44 8.69 2.04
C GLU A 133 -10.73 7.57 3.05
N ARG A 134 -10.45 6.34 2.64
CA ARG A 134 -10.41 5.22 3.58
C ARG A 134 -9.16 5.33 4.46
N GLN A 135 -9.22 6.18 5.48
CA GLN A 135 -8.23 6.18 6.55
C GLN A 135 -8.55 5.02 7.51
N MET A 136 -7.76 3.97 7.40
CA MET A 136 -7.81 2.88 8.34
C MET A 136 -7.19 3.36 9.66
N ARG A 137 -8.03 3.72 10.64
CA ARG A 137 -7.58 4.05 12.00
C ARG A 137 -7.50 2.76 12.80
N LEU A 138 -6.32 2.20 12.89
CA LEU A 138 -6.04 1.10 13.80
C LEU A 138 -5.97 1.66 15.23
N LYS A 139 -6.93 1.29 16.08
CA LYS A 139 -6.84 1.55 17.52
C LYS A 139 -6.04 0.41 18.14
N SER A 140 -4.78 0.64 18.47
CA SER A 140 -4.01 -0.29 19.28
C SER A 140 -4.36 -0.08 20.77
N LYS A 141 -4.71 -1.15 21.47
CA LYS A 141 -4.72 -1.15 22.92
C LYS A 141 -3.28 -1.32 23.39
N ASN A 142 -2.78 -0.40 24.21
CA ASN A 142 -1.50 -0.58 24.88
C ASN A 142 -1.60 -1.78 25.84
N VAL A 143 -1.02 -2.89 25.45
CA VAL A 143 -0.85 -4.05 26.30
C VAL A 143 0.53 -3.92 26.96
N TYR A 144 0.60 -4.14 28.28
CA TYR A 144 1.86 -4.17 29.00
C TYR A 144 2.69 -5.35 28.47
N ILE A 145 3.84 -5.06 27.90
CA ILE A 145 4.82 -6.05 27.44
C ILE A 145 5.94 -6.06 28.45
N GLY A 146 6.27 -7.23 28.99
CA GLY A 146 7.42 -7.43 29.88
C GLY A 146 8.74 -7.03 29.23
N SER A 147 9.81 -7.00 30.01
CA SER A 147 11.16 -6.64 29.52
C SER A 147 11.75 -7.67 28.55
N LYS A 148 11.39 -8.94 28.69
CA LYS A 148 11.82 -10.03 27.82
C LYS A 148 10.82 -10.19 26.67
N ILE A 149 11.31 -10.09 25.44
CA ILE A 149 10.54 -10.34 24.23
C ILE A 149 10.71 -11.80 23.82
N PHE A 150 11.81 -12.13 23.19
CA PHE A 150 12.18 -13.52 22.96
C PHE A 150 13.69 -13.63 22.65
N GLU A 151 14.23 -14.80 22.90
CA GLU A 151 15.63 -15.10 22.69
C GLU A 151 15.77 -16.39 21.90
N CYS A 152 16.58 -16.35 20.84
CA CYS A 152 17.00 -17.53 20.09
C CYS A 152 18.28 -18.06 20.72
N GLN A 153 18.26 -19.26 21.28
CA GLN A 153 19.41 -19.84 21.95
C GLN A 153 20.01 -20.98 21.12
N TYR A 154 21.04 -20.66 20.32
CA TYR A 154 21.80 -21.61 19.49
C TYR A 154 20.93 -22.48 18.61
N VAL A 155 19.96 -21.83 17.92
CA VAL A 155 18.97 -22.49 17.09
C VAL A 155 19.61 -22.97 15.80
N SER A 156 19.42 -24.25 15.48
CA SER A 156 19.84 -24.82 14.21
C SER A 156 18.68 -25.55 13.54
N LYS A 157 18.67 -25.51 12.21
CA LYS A 157 17.71 -26.22 11.37
C LYS A 157 18.30 -26.59 10.03
N ALA A 158 18.10 -27.84 9.62
CA ALA A 158 18.43 -28.32 8.29
C ALA A 158 17.25 -29.15 7.74
N PHE A 159 17.15 -29.22 6.44
CA PHE A 159 16.29 -30.16 5.75
C PHE A 159 17.17 -30.94 4.77
N ASP A 160 17.25 -32.25 4.98
CA ASP A 160 18.15 -33.14 4.28
C ASP A 160 19.60 -32.58 4.28
N GLU A 161 20.14 -32.28 3.12
CA GLU A 161 21.49 -31.70 2.97
C GLU A 161 21.51 -30.17 3.09
N LYS A 162 20.34 -29.49 3.14
CA LYS A 162 20.27 -28.04 3.15
C LYS A 162 20.21 -27.48 4.56
N VAL A 163 21.30 -26.85 5.01
CA VAL A 163 21.32 -26.11 6.27
C VAL A 163 20.61 -24.78 6.09
N ILE A 164 19.57 -24.53 6.88
CA ILE A 164 18.80 -23.28 6.89
C ILE A 164 19.39 -22.31 7.91
N LEU A 165 19.73 -22.81 9.10
CA LEU A 165 20.22 -22.03 10.22
C LEU A 165 21.22 -22.88 11.02
N LYS A 166 22.31 -22.28 11.47
CA LYS A 166 23.33 -22.96 12.26
C LYS A 166 23.70 -22.11 13.48
N ASP A 167 23.53 -22.68 14.66
CA ASP A 167 23.90 -22.10 15.95
C ASP A 167 23.52 -20.65 16.14
N PHE A 168 22.33 -20.27 15.64
CA PHE A 168 21.87 -18.90 15.66
C PHE A 168 21.51 -18.49 17.10
N TYR A 169 22.18 -17.45 17.58
CA TYR A 169 21.87 -16.82 18.84
C TYR A 169 21.50 -15.36 18.63
N TYR A 170 20.35 -14.95 19.17
CA TYR A 170 19.92 -13.56 19.14
C TYR A 170 18.91 -13.27 20.25
N ASN A 171 19.05 -12.12 20.90
CA ASN A 171 18.14 -11.64 21.93
C ASN A 171 17.39 -10.42 21.39
N PHE A 172 16.11 -10.60 21.09
CA PHE A 172 15.24 -9.56 20.56
C PHE A 172 14.82 -8.58 21.63
N GLN A 173 15.10 -7.31 21.37
CA GLN A 173 14.82 -6.23 22.31
C GLN A 173 13.44 -5.62 22.08
N ARG A 174 12.91 -5.01 23.10
CA ARG A 174 11.64 -4.29 23.03
C ARG A 174 11.74 -3.12 22.03
N PHE A 175 10.73 -2.98 21.18
CA PHE A 175 10.65 -1.98 20.10
C PHE A 175 11.65 -2.14 18.95
N GLU A 176 12.40 -3.21 18.93
CA GLU A 176 13.26 -3.53 17.80
C GLU A 176 12.43 -3.86 16.55
N LYS A 177 12.91 -3.40 15.40
CA LYS A 177 12.32 -3.69 14.08
C LYS A 177 13.40 -4.34 13.23
N MET A 178 13.20 -5.61 12.90
CA MET A 178 14.20 -6.40 12.17
C MET A 178 13.62 -6.81 10.81
N GLY A 179 14.42 -6.64 9.74
CA GLY A 179 14.14 -7.17 8.41
C GLY A 179 14.99 -8.41 8.12
N ILE A 180 14.38 -9.43 7.55
CA ILE A 180 15.08 -10.64 7.09
C ILE A 180 15.14 -10.60 5.57
N VAL A 181 16.34 -10.58 5.00
CA VAL A 181 16.60 -10.56 3.57
C VAL A 181 17.34 -11.80 3.11
N GLY A 182 17.23 -12.15 1.86
CA GLY A 182 17.91 -13.28 1.23
C GLY A 182 17.14 -13.81 0.01
N ASN A 183 17.81 -14.60 -0.83
CA ASN A 183 17.24 -15.18 -2.04
C ASN A 183 16.09 -16.16 -1.74
N ASN A 184 15.34 -16.53 -2.77
CA ASN A 184 14.25 -17.49 -2.61
C ASN A 184 14.80 -18.87 -2.20
N GLY A 185 14.05 -19.54 -1.31
CA GLY A 185 14.47 -20.84 -0.80
C GLY A 185 15.57 -20.82 0.28
N THR A 186 16.07 -19.67 0.73
CA THR A 186 17.10 -19.61 1.79
C THR A 186 16.59 -19.94 3.19
N GLY A 187 15.26 -20.10 3.37
CA GLY A 187 14.67 -20.49 4.65
C GLY A 187 14.08 -19.35 5.47
N LYS A 188 13.86 -18.16 4.88
CA LYS A 188 13.23 -17.01 5.57
C LYS A 188 11.89 -17.36 6.22
N SER A 189 10.98 -17.97 5.46
CA SER A 189 9.68 -18.40 5.97
C SER A 189 9.79 -19.54 6.99
N THR A 190 10.77 -20.43 6.83
CA THR A 190 11.06 -21.49 7.78
C THR A 190 11.51 -20.94 9.13
N PHE A 191 12.36 -19.90 9.13
CA PHE A 191 12.78 -19.22 10.35
C PHE A 191 11.57 -18.61 11.09
N ILE A 192 10.67 -17.93 10.38
CA ILE A 192 9.45 -17.37 10.97
C ILE A 192 8.56 -18.48 11.53
N LYS A 193 8.36 -19.58 10.78
CA LYS A 193 7.57 -20.73 11.21
C LYS A 193 8.16 -21.43 12.45
N MET A 194 9.48 -21.46 12.57
CA MET A 194 10.13 -21.94 13.81
C MET A 194 9.84 -21.00 14.98
N LEU A 195 9.90 -19.69 14.76
CA LEU A 195 9.65 -18.68 15.78
C LEU A 195 8.25 -18.77 16.37
N ILE A 196 7.22 -18.97 15.53
CA ILE A 196 5.82 -19.10 15.95
C ILE A 196 5.46 -20.52 16.41
N GLY A 197 6.42 -21.46 16.35
CA GLY A 197 6.26 -22.83 16.85
C GLY A 197 5.61 -23.81 15.86
N GLU A 198 5.41 -23.43 14.59
CA GLU A 198 4.88 -24.35 13.56
C GLU A 198 5.91 -25.40 13.09
N VAL A 199 7.19 -25.06 13.17
CA VAL A 199 8.31 -25.94 12.81
C VAL A 199 9.24 -26.04 14.00
N ALA A 200 9.58 -27.27 14.42
CA ALA A 200 10.55 -27.47 15.48
C ALA A 200 11.99 -27.26 14.97
N PRO A 201 12.86 -26.60 15.73
CA PRO A 201 14.31 -26.58 15.45
C PRO A 201 14.91 -27.97 15.67
N ASP A 202 16.03 -28.27 15.01
CA ASP A 202 16.74 -29.53 15.22
C ASP A 202 17.62 -29.47 16.50
N SER A 203 18.11 -28.28 16.82
CA SER A 203 18.80 -28.00 18.10
C SER A 203 18.57 -26.57 18.53
N GLY A 204 18.88 -26.28 19.80
CA GLY A 204 18.62 -25.00 20.42
C GLY A 204 17.14 -24.82 20.81
N ARG A 205 16.78 -23.62 21.22
CA ARG A 205 15.40 -23.31 21.63
C ARG A 205 15.09 -21.83 21.44
N PHE A 206 13.80 -21.56 21.34
CA PHE A 206 13.24 -20.20 21.43
C PHE A 206 12.70 -20.01 22.85
N ASP A 207 13.19 -18.99 23.53
CA ASP A 207 12.74 -18.61 24.86
C ASP A 207 11.89 -17.33 24.74
N VAL A 208 10.58 -17.51 24.78
CA VAL A 208 9.58 -16.46 24.56
C VAL A 208 9.06 -15.94 25.88
N GLY A 209 8.96 -14.61 26.04
CA GLY A 209 8.40 -14.02 27.25
C GLY A 209 6.89 -14.33 27.40
N ASP A 210 6.44 -14.61 28.62
CA ASP A 210 5.06 -15.03 28.92
C ASP A 210 3.98 -14.06 28.46
N THR A 211 4.30 -12.79 28.28
CA THR A 211 3.37 -11.73 27.86
C THR A 211 3.41 -11.47 26.35
N VAL A 212 4.28 -12.17 25.61
CA VAL A 212 4.44 -11.97 24.16
C VAL A 212 3.32 -12.67 23.43
N ARG A 213 2.69 -11.93 22.51
CA ARG A 213 1.69 -12.46 21.59
C ARG A 213 2.20 -12.28 20.18
N PHE A 214 2.27 -13.35 19.42
CA PHE A 214 2.60 -13.30 17.99
C PHE A 214 1.38 -12.92 17.18
N GLY A 215 1.56 -11.96 16.27
CA GLY A 215 0.66 -11.74 15.14
C GLY A 215 1.42 -12.10 13.88
N TYR A 216 0.96 -13.10 13.15
CA TYR A 216 1.59 -13.54 11.92
C TYR A 216 0.68 -13.20 10.74
N PHE A 217 1.23 -12.52 9.75
CA PHE A 217 0.60 -12.26 8.47
C PHE A 217 1.40 -12.99 7.39
N SER A 218 0.81 -14.03 6.82
CA SER A 218 1.46 -14.83 5.80
C SER A 218 1.32 -14.21 4.41
N GLN A 219 2.10 -14.71 3.46
CA GLN A 219 2.02 -14.29 2.06
C GLN A 219 0.71 -14.74 1.40
N ASP A 220 0.08 -15.80 1.92
CA ASP A 220 -1.17 -16.37 1.41
C ASP A 220 -2.42 -15.76 2.07
N GLY A 221 -2.28 -14.80 2.99
CA GLY A 221 -3.35 -14.08 3.68
C GLY A 221 -3.73 -14.66 5.03
#